data_4e3e2cf2736c7b39c4b9f9546eec72c4
#
_entry.id   4e3e2cf2736c7b39c4b9f9546eec72c4
#
_cell.length_a   1.000
_cell.length_b   1.000
_cell.length_c   1.000
_cell.angle_alpha   90.00
_cell.angle_beta   90.00
_cell.angle_gamma   90.00
#
_symmetry.space_group_name_H-M   'P 1'
#
loop_
_entity.id
_entity.type
_entity.pdbx_description
1 polymer ?
#
loop_
_entity_poly.entity_id
_entity_poly.type
_entity_poly.pdbx_seq_one_letter_code
_entity_poly.pdbx_strand_id
1 'polypeptide(L)'
;MIILASTLFYLECSSLPVHGQTLKKVKITIPVIAHSMTPVFLAQNKGFFADEKLEVDVTSTNGGGPDIRALIAGDVDFSFTTGDNVVLAQQEGKKLIMVMSGLNKLFINWAMHKDVAKSKGVTEAMPLADKIKALKGLTVGVTNPGALTAHLAAFVIRKAGYNPQQDVNIVPIGSGPTWLAALENRKVDVALTAPPVPDTAISRGYAILLINNAKGEDPSIPEFLMENLIARPETVAKDGDTIRRMVRALTKANQWALQSTPEQMAEALKPSMTTIQPDLLLAGVQAVRPALSKDGRTSERSVQVTQDILEQAGILKKRIAYADIVTNDFLMK
;
A
#
# COMPACT_ATOMS: atom_id res chain seq x y z
N MET A 1 55.48 67.85 8.78
CA MET A 1 55.38 66.49 9.36
C MET A 1 53.89 66.23 9.58
N ILE A 2 53.27 65.56 8.60
CA ILE A 2 51.83 65.34 8.56
C ILE A 2 51.60 63.88 9.04
N ILE A 3 50.85 63.70 10.12
CA ILE A 3 50.49 62.40 10.69
C ILE A 3 49.12 62.04 10.08
N LEU A 4 49.11 60.98 9.24
CA LEU A 4 47.88 60.36 8.78
C LEU A 4 47.40 59.35 9.86
N ALA A 5 46.21 59.61 10.39
CA ALA A 5 45.51 58.65 11.26
C ALA A 5 44.64 57.70 10.39
N SER A 6 45.02 56.43 10.40
CA SER A 6 44.24 55.35 9.73
C SER A 6 43.19 54.82 10.68
N THR A 7 41.91 55.14 10.43
CA THR A 7 40.76 54.53 11.12
C THR A 7 40.42 53.17 10.51
N LEU A 8 40.73 52.06 11.23
CA LEU A 8 40.25 50.71 10.91
C LEU A 8 38.76 50.63 11.29
N PHE A 9 37.90 50.43 10.29
CA PHE A 9 36.51 49.98 10.48
C PHE A 9 36.48 48.47 10.66
N TYR A 10 36.21 48.01 11.87
CA TYR A 10 35.87 46.61 12.15
C TYR A 10 34.40 46.36 11.72
N LEU A 11 34.24 45.57 10.64
CA LEU A 11 32.93 45.05 10.27
C LEU A 11 32.61 43.88 11.21
N GLU A 12 31.78 44.10 12.22
CA GLU A 12 31.19 43.02 13.01
C GLU A 12 30.21 42.26 12.15
N CYS A 13 30.63 41.11 11.70
CA CYS A 13 29.76 40.12 10.99
C CYS A 13 28.88 39.47 12.07
N SER A 14 27.69 40.07 12.32
CA SER A 14 26.66 39.45 13.17
C SER A 14 26.16 38.16 12.52
N SER A 15 26.69 37.02 12.93
CA SER A 15 26.12 35.71 12.59
C SER A 15 24.74 35.59 13.24
N LEU A 16 23.70 35.82 12.47
CA LEU A 16 22.34 35.47 12.88
C LEU A 16 22.28 33.99 13.21
N PRO A 17 21.75 33.58 14.36
CA PRO A 17 21.57 32.18 14.68
C PRO A 17 20.63 31.57 13.65
N VAL A 18 21.13 30.67 12.83
CA VAL A 18 20.30 29.78 12.03
C VAL A 18 19.51 28.92 13.01
N HIS A 19 18.29 29.34 13.31
CA HIS A 19 17.33 28.50 14.03
C HIS A 19 17.04 27.31 13.15
N GLY A 20 17.76 26.22 13.31
CA GLY A 20 17.42 24.93 12.75
C GLY A 20 16.02 24.58 13.25
N GLN A 21 15.01 24.72 12.38
CA GLN A 21 13.64 24.36 12.74
C GLN A 21 13.65 22.85 13.10
N THR A 22 13.34 22.57 14.37
CA THR A 22 13.25 21.20 14.86
C THR A 22 12.15 20.47 14.08
N LEU A 23 12.50 19.40 13.38
CA LEU A 23 11.54 18.57 12.67
C LEU A 23 10.61 17.89 13.67
N LYS A 24 9.32 17.85 13.36
CA LYS A 24 8.36 17.08 14.16
C LYS A 24 8.50 15.60 13.85
N LYS A 25 8.79 14.81 14.89
CA LYS A 25 8.87 13.35 14.76
C LYS A 25 7.49 12.74 14.60
N VAL A 26 7.35 11.83 13.65
CA VAL A 26 6.12 11.12 13.31
C VAL A 26 6.46 9.65 13.06
N LYS A 27 5.72 8.74 13.67
CA LYS A 27 5.87 7.30 13.45
C LYS A 27 4.75 6.80 12.55
N ILE A 28 5.10 6.08 11.50
CA ILE A 28 4.15 5.48 10.57
C ILE A 28 4.47 4.00 10.33
N THR A 29 3.44 3.14 10.33
CA THR A 29 3.58 1.75 9.90
C THR A 29 3.15 1.58 8.45
N ILE A 30 3.79 0.59 7.80
CA ILE A 30 3.44 0.07 6.48
C ILE A 30 3.37 -1.48 6.53
N PRO A 31 2.48 -2.14 5.75
CA PRO A 31 2.33 -3.60 5.82
C PRO A 31 3.48 -4.37 5.17
N VAL A 32 4.10 -3.83 4.14
CA VAL A 32 5.13 -4.53 3.34
C VAL A 32 6.09 -3.54 2.70
N ILE A 33 7.28 -4.03 2.29
CA ILE A 33 8.18 -3.29 1.41
C ILE A 33 7.85 -3.71 -0.04
N ALA A 34 6.97 -2.96 -0.69
CA ALA A 34 6.50 -3.24 -2.05
C ALA A 34 6.10 -1.94 -2.77
N HIS A 35 5.80 -2.02 -4.07
CA HIS A 35 5.41 -0.86 -4.88
C HIS A 35 4.10 -0.20 -4.42
N SER A 36 3.23 -0.92 -3.68
CA SER A 36 2.06 -0.31 -3.05
C SER A 36 2.42 0.81 -2.06
N MET A 37 3.65 0.80 -1.51
CA MET A 37 4.16 1.83 -0.60
C MET A 37 4.88 2.98 -1.32
N THR A 38 4.79 3.06 -2.65
CA THR A 38 5.42 4.11 -3.48
C THR A 38 5.23 5.52 -2.93
N PRO A 39 4.04 5.98 -2.49
CA PRO A 39 3.86 7.34 -1.97
C PRO A 39 4.75 7.62 -0.75
N VAL A 40 4.84 6.67 0.18
CA VAL A 40 5.64 6.81 1.42
C VAL A 40 7.13 6.83 1.10
N PHE A 41 7.60 5.90 0.28
CA PHE A 41 9.02 5.82 -0.08
C PHE A 41 9.48 7.01 -0.92
N LEU A 42 8.67 7.49 -1.85
CA LEU A 42 8.98 8.69 -2.60
C LEU A 42 9.00 9.93 -1.70
N ALA A 43 8.03 10.06 -0.78
CA ALA A 43 8.01 11.18 0.15
C ALA A 43 9.27 11.20 1.04
N GLN A 44 9.76 10.03 1.46
CA GLN A 44 10.99 9.88 2.22
C GLN A 44 12.23 10.16 1.35
N ASN A 45 12.40 9.46 0.23
CA ASN A 45 13.62 9.50 -0.59
C ASN A 45 13.80 10.83 -1.33
N LYS A 46 12.71 11.54 -1.62
CA LYS A 46 12.71 12.87 -2.26
C LYS A 46 12.73 14.02 -1.25
N GLY A 47 12.70 13.72 0.05
CA GLY A 47 12.73 14.73 1.11
C GLY A 47 11.40 15.48 1.30
N PHE A 48 10.27 15.02 0.73
CA PHE A 48 8.99 15.74 0.83
C PHE A 48 8.45 15.79 2.27
N PHE A 49 8.77 14.82 3.11
CA PHE A 49 8.47 14.91 4.54
C PHE A 49 9.28 16.02 5.22
N ALA A 50 10.57 16.13 4.90
CA ALA A 50 11.43 17.17 5.45
C ALA A 50 11.01 18.59 4.98
N ASP A 51 10.56 18.74 3.72
CA ASP A 51 9.97 19.98 3.20
C ASP A 51 8.80 20.44 4.07
N GLU A 52 8.02 19.49 4.60
CA GLU A 52 6.88 19.72 5.49
C GLU A 52 7.29 19.77 6.97
N LYS A 53 8.60 19.87 7.27
CA LYS A 53 9.14 19.90 8.65
C LYS A 53 8.78 18.65 9.47
N LEU A 54 8.75 17.48 8.82
CA LEU A 54 8.52 16.18 9.43
C LEU A 54 9.77 15.31 9.36
N GLU A 55 10.09 14.65 10.47
CA GLU A 55 11.00 13.50 10.54
C GLU A 55 10.14 12.25 10.70
N VAL A 56 9.97 11.48 9.60
CA VAL A 56 9.05 10.34 9.57
C VAL A 56 9.83 9.04 9.71
N ASP A 57 9.55 8.31 10.79
CA ASP A 57 10.04 6.96 11.05
C ASP A 57 9.07 5.94 10.44
N VAL A 58 9.51 5.21 9.42
CA VAL A 58 8.71 4.23 8.67
C VAL A 58 9.07 2.83 9.08
N THR A 59 8.14 2.10 9.70
CA THR A 59 8.32 0.72 10.16
C THR A 59 7.42 -0.24 9.38
N SER A 60 8.00 -1.31 8.81
CA SER A 60 7.23 -2.40 8.19
C SER A 60 6.83 -3.45 9.23
N THR A 61 5.55 -3.80 9.25
CA THR A 61 4.97 -4.77 10.19
C THR A 61 4.80 -6.17 9.60
N ASN A 62 5.10 -6.36 8.32
CA ASN A 62 4.88 -7.60 7.56
C ASN A 62 3.42 -8.06 7.51
N GLY A 63 2.46 -7.12 7.51
CA GLY A 63 1.04 -7.38 7.30
C GLY A 63 0.11 -6.31 7.87
N GLY A 64 -1.03 -6.07 7.21
CA GLY A 64 -1.97 -4.98 7.55
C GLY A 64 -2.63 -5.12 8.93
N GLY A 65 -2.83 -6.33 9.44
CA GLY A 65 -3.39 -6.53 10.77
C GLY A 65 -2.51 -5.99 11.91
N PRO A 66 -1.19 -6.25 11.93
CA PRO A 66 -0.26 -5.63 12.87
C PRO A 66 -0.22 -4.11 12.79
N ASP A 67 -0.30 -3.51 11.58
CA ASP A 67 -0.34 -2.04 11.40
C ASP A 67 -1.49 -1.41 12.19
N ILE A 68 -2.69 -1.95 12.01
CA ILE A 68 -3.91 -1.44 12.64
C ILE A 68 -3.86 -1.62 14.16
N ARG A 69 -3.32 -2.74 14.65
CA ARG A 69 -3.15 -2.94 16.09
C ARG A 69 -2.19 -1.92 16.71
N ALA A 70 -1.06 -1.66 16.07
CA ALA A 70 -0.10 -0.64 16.53
C ALA A 70 -0.72 0.76 16.54
N LEU A 71 -1.52 1.10 15.50
CA LEU A 71 -2.21 2.39 15.44
C LEU A 71 -3.28 2.51 16.54
N ILE A 72 -4.10 1.47 16.77
CA ILE A 72 -5.12 1.45 17.84
C ILE A 72 -4.48 1.55 19.22
N ALA A 73 -3.34 0.87 19.44
CA ALA A 73 -2.61 0.92 20.71
C ALA A 73 -1.97 2.29 20.99
N GLY A 74 -1.75 3.10 19.94
CA GLY A 74 -1.08 4.39 20.07
C GLY A 74 0.45 4.31 19.97
N ASP A 75 0.99 3.16 19.56
CA ASP A 75 2.44 2.95 19.39
C ASP A 75 3.00 3.76 18.22
N VAL A 76 2.12 4.08 17.25
CA VAL A 76 2.39 4.90 16.07
C VAL A 76 1.34 5.99 15.88
N ASP A 77 1.69 7.04 15.14
CA ASP A 77 0.81 8.18 14.88
C ASP A 77 -0.13 7.90 13.71
N PHE A 78 0.38 7.20 12.69
CA PHE A 78 -0.32 6.86 11.46
C PHE A 78 -0.04 5.42 11.03
N SER A 79 -0.91 4.90 10.18
CA SER A 79 -0.65 3.71 9.38
C SER A 79 -0.94 4.03 7.91
N PHE A 80 -0.10 3.53 7.00
CA PHE A 80 -0.36 3.62 5.56
C PHE A 80 -0.61 2.21 5.06
N THR A 81 -1.89 1.83 5.00
CA THR A 81 -2.32 0.46 4.74
C THR A 81 -3.69 0.41 4.04
N THR A 82 -4.17 -0.78 3.75
CA THR A 82 -5.43 -1.00 3.03
C THR A 82 -6.66 -0.63 3.88
N GLY A 83 -7.65 0.02 3.27
CA GLY A 83 -8.80 0.57 3.98
C GLY A 83 -9.85 -0.46 4.40
N ASP A 84 -9.79 -1.71 3.91
CA ASP A 84 -10.59 -2.83 4.41
C ASP A 84 -10.36 -3.06 5.91
N ASN A 85 -9.12 -2.84 6.38
CA ASN A 85 -8.77 -2.89 7.80
C ASN A 85 -9.52 -1.84 8.63
N VAL A 86 -9.77 -0.64 8.08
CA VAL A 86 -10.56 0.41 8.77
C VAL A 86 -12.03 0.00 8.87
N VAL A 87 -12.60 -0.56 7.80
CA VAL A 87 -13.97 -1.07 7.78
C VAL A 87 -14.15 -2.16 8.84
N LEU A 88 -13.22 -3.11 8.93
CA LEU A 88 -13.28 -4.21 9.90
C LEU A 88 -13.03 -3.73 11.33
N ALA A 89 -12.08 -2.82 11.56
CA ALA A 89 -11.86 -2.22 12.88
C ALA A 89 -13.11 -1.50 13.37
N GLN A 90 -13.78 -0.75 12.50
CA GLN A 90 -15.03 -0.07 12.83
C GLN A 90 -16.16 -1.06 13.18
N GLN A 91 -16.26 -2.19 12.47
CA GLN A 91 -17.20 -3.27 12.80
C GLN A 91 -16.98 -3.83 14.22
N GLU A 92 -15.73 -3.83 14.69
CA GLU A 92 -15.33 -4.25 16.04
C GLU A 92 -15.42 -3.10 17.08
N GLY A 93 -15.98 -1.96 16.70
CA GLY A 93 -16.11 -0.78 17.57
C GLY A 93 -14.81 0.01 17.76
N LYS A 94 -13.76 -0.27 16.96
CA LYS A 94 -12.49 0.46 16.96
C LYS A 94 -12.53 1.55 15.92
N LYS A 95 -12.60 2.80 16.35
CA LYS A 95 -12.72 3.96 15.44
C LYS A 95 -11.37 4.33 14.84
N LEU A 96 -11.32 4.35 13.52
CA LEU A 96 -10.19 4.82 12.72
C LEU A 96 -10.70 5.64 11.54
N ILE A 97 -9.91 6.61 11.08
CA ILE A 97 -10.29 7.54 10.03
C ILE A 97 -9.24 7.50 8.91
N MET A 98 -9.68 7.26 7.69
CA MET A 98 -8.87 7.50 6.48
C MET A 98 -8.86 8.99 6.17
N VAL A 99 -7.68 9.59 6.13
CA VAL A 99 -7.49 11.04 5.91
C VAL A 99 -6.95 11.36 4.52
N MET A 100 -6.50 10.34 3.78
CA MET A 100 -6.00 10.45 2.40
C MET A 100 -5.97 9.07 1.74
N SER A 101 -6.34 9.00 0.47
CA SER A 101 -6.06 7.84 -0.39
C SER A 101 -4.72 8.01 -1.11
N GLY A 102 -3.78 7.08 -0.90
CA GLY A 102 -2.53 7.03 -1.64
C GLY A 102 -2.67 6.25 -2.96
N LEU A 103 -3.36 5.10 -2.90
CA LEU A 103 -3.71 4.26 -4.05
C LEU A 103 -5.20 3.95 -4.00
N ASN A 104 -5.89 4.09 -5.14
CA ASN A 104 -7.34 3.90 -5.25
C ASN A 104 -7.77 2.77 -6.20
N LYS A 105 -6.83 1.92 -6.64
CA LYS A 105 -7.15 0.72 -7.44
C LYS A 105 -6.52 -0.50 -6.82
N LEU A 106 -7.19 -1.64 -6.96
CA LEU A 106 -6.68 -2.93 -6.50
C LEU A 106 -5.40 -3.29 -7.26
N PHE A 107 -4.35 -3.61 -6.49
CA PHE A 107 -3.00 -3.83 -7.00
C PHE A 107 -2.43 -5.20 -6.58
N ILE A 108 -3.28 -6.09 -6.06
CA ILE A 108 -2.92 -7.45 -5.65
C ILE A 108 -3.11 -8.39 -6.83
N ASN A 109 -2.02 -9.01 -7.30
CA ASN A 109 -2.04 -9.98 -8.38
C ASN A 109 -1.99 -11.41 -7.85
N TRP A 110 -2.48 -12.36 -8.65
CA TRP A 110 -2.46 -13.77 -8.36
C TRP A 110 -1.47 -14.49 -9.28
N ALA A 111 -0.56 -15.26 -8.72
CA ALA A 111 0.31 -16.14 -9.49
C ALA A 111 -0.03 -17.61 -9.20
N MET A 112 -0.01 -18.44 -10.23
CA MET A 112 -0.20 -19.89 -10.15
C MET A 112 1.09 -20.60 -10.56
N HIS A 113 1.49 -21.65 -9.84
CA HIS A 113 2.63 -22.47 -10.26
C HIS A 113 2.38 -23.06 -11.63
N LYS A 114 3.37 -23.01 -12.54
CA LYS A 114 3.21 -23.41 -13.95
C LYS A 114 2.77 -24.86 -14.15
N ASP A 115 3.27 -25.79 -13.31
CA ASP A 115 2.90 -27.20 -13.42
C ASP A 115 1.45 -27.42 -12.98
N VAL A 116 0.96 -26.65 -12.01
CA VAL A 116 -0.46 -26.67 -11.61
C VAL A 116 -1.31 -26.09 -12.73
N ALA A 117 -0.91 -24.98 -13.31
CA ALA A 117 -1.59 -24.38 -14.47
C ALA A 117 -1.69 -25.39 -15.61
N LYS A 118 -0.57 -26.05 -15.95
CA LYS A 118 -0.54 -27.10 -16.98
C LYS A 118 -1.47 -28.28 -16.66
N SER A 119 -1.46 -28.78 -15.43
CA SER A 119 -2.29 -29.91 -15.02
C SER A 119 -3.79 -29.59 -15.01
N LYS A 120 -4.15 -28.32 -14.74
CA LYS A 120 -5.54 -27.83 -14.73
C LYS A 120 -5.98 -27.26 -16.09
N GLY A 121 -5.09 -27.21 -17.10
CA GLY A 121 -5.37 -26.59 -18.39
C GLY A 121 -5.56 -25.06 -18.32
N VAL A 122 -5.01 -24.39 -17.31
CA VAL A 122 -5.15 -22.94 -17.09
C VAL A 122 -4.10 -22.18 -17.89
N THR A 123 -4.54 -21.09 -18.55
CA THR A 123 -3.66 -20.15 -19.25
C THR A 123 -3.99 -18.71 -18.85
N GLU A 124 -3.05 -17.80 -19.06
CA GLU A 124 -3.23 -16.37 -18.79
C GLU A 124 -4.34 -15.74 -19.65
N ALA A 125 -4.61 -16.28 -20.83
CA ALA A 125 -5.62 -15.77 -21.77
C ALA A 125 -7.05 -16.28 -21.48
N MET A 126 -7.22 -17.22 -20.53
CA MET A 126 -8.55 -17.74 -20.20
C MET A 126 -9.46 -16.64 -19.62
N PRO A 127 -10.80 -16.75 -19.84
CA PRO A 127 -11.77 -15.90 -19.15
C PRO A 127 -11.61 -15.98 -17.62
N LEU A 128 -11.77 -14.85 -16.92
CA LEU A 128 -11.64 -14.77 -15.47
C LEU A 128 -12.49 -15.82 -14.74
N ALA A 129 -13.73 -16.03 -15.19
CA ALA A 129 -14.64 -17.00 -14.59
C ALA A 129 -14.07 -18.45 -14.59
N ASP A 130 -13.36 -18.83 -15.65
CA ASP A 130 -12.78 -20.16 -15.76
C ASP A 130 -11.49 -20.30 -14.95
N LYS A 131 -10.67 -19.23 -14.90
CA LYS A 131 -9.52 -19.13 -13.99
C LYS A 131 -9.94 -19.31 -12.53
N ILE A 132 -11.02 -18.66 -12.12
CA ILE A 132 -11.55 -18.73 -10.74
C ILE A 132 -12.07 -20.14 -10.44
N LYS A 133 -12.79 -20.79 -11.35
CA LYS A 133 -13.27 -22.17 -11.19
C LYS A 133 -12.13 -23.17 -11.01
N ALA A 134 -10.99 -22.94 -11.66
CA ALA A 134 -9.83 -23.82 -11.55
C ALA A 134 -9.21 -23.86 -10.15
N LEU A 135 -9.55 -22.91 -9.26
CA LEU A 135 -9.05 -22.87 -7.87
C LEU A 135 -9.54 -24.02 -7.00
N LYS A 136 -10.62 -24.73 -7.39
CA LYS A 136 -11.16 -25.85 -6.60
C LYS A 136 -10.13 -26.91 -6.31
N GLY A 137 -10.00 -27.26 -5.04
CA GLY A 137 -9.08 -28.29 -4.54
C GLY A 137 -7.61 -27.83 -4.44
N LEU A 138 -7.33 -26.55 -4.72
CA LEU A 138 -5.97 -26.01 -4.66
C LEU A 138 -5.64 -25.40 -3.28
N THR A 139 -4.35 -25.32 -3.00
CA THR A 139 -3.82 -24.58 -1.86
C THR A 139 -3.48 -23.16 -2.31
N VAL A 140 -4.13 -22.17 -1.67
CA VAL A 140 -3.97 -20.73 -1.96
C VAL A 140 -3.20 -20.05 -0.83
N GLY A 141 -2.03 -19.52 -1.15
CA GLY A 141 -1.16 -18.79 -0.24
C GLY A 141 -1.59 -17.32 -0.10
N VAL A 142 -1.77 -16.87 1.12
CA VAL A 142 -2.07 -15.47 1.48
C VAL A 142 -1.00 -14.94 2.42
N THR A 143 -0.87 -13.61 2.57
CA THR A 143 0.18 -13.05 3.44
C THR A 143 -0.04 -13.44 4.90
N ASN A 144 -1.19 -13.09 5.46
CA ASN A 144 -1.56 -13.43 6.84
C ASN A 144 -3.09 -13.61 6.95
N PRO A 145 -3.58 -14.32 7.95
CA PRO A 145 -5.00 -14.29 8.30
C PRO A 145 -5.43 -12.85 8.62
N GLY A 146 -6.56 -12.41 8.06
CA GLY A 146 -7.06 -11.05 8.25
C GLY A 146 -6.36 -9.97 7.40
N ALA A 147 -5.43 -10.34 6.51
CA ALA A 147 -4.88 -9.42 5.52
C ALA A 147 -5.79 -9.33 4.28
N LEU A 148 -5.67 -8.25 3.50
CA LEU A 148 -6.42 -8.07 2.25
C LEU A 148 -6.31 -9.28 1.32
N THR A 149 -5.15 -9.94 1.23
CA THR A 149 -4.96 -11.13 0.42
C THR A 149 -5.88 -12.29 0.84
N ALA A 150 -6.13 -12.47 2.14
CA ALA A 150 -7.07 -13.48 2.65
C ALA A 150 -8.53 -13.08 2.33
N HIS A 151 -8.87 -11.81 2.45
CA HIS A 151 -10.20 -11.29 2.11
C HIS A 151 -10.49 -11.46 0.62
N LEU A 152 -9.53 -11.12 -0.25
CA LEU A 152 -9.64 -11.31 -1.69
C LEU A 152 -9.73 -12.80 -2.09
N ALA A 153 -8.96 -13.67 -1.42
CA ALA A 153 -9.05 -15.11 -1.67
C ALA A 153 -10.47 -15.62 -1.35
N ALA A 154 -11.02 -15.27 -0.18
CA ALA A 154 -12.37 -15.66 0.19
C ALA A 154 -13.43 -15.10 -0.79
N PHE A 155 -13.30 -13.84 -1.20
CA PHE A 155 -14.20 -13.21 -2.18
C PHE A 155 -14.17 -13.96 -3.52
N VAL A 156 -12.99 -14.16 -4.10
CA VAL A 156 -12.83 -14.80 -5.42
C VAL A 156 -13.35 -16.24 -5.41
N ILE A 157 -13.06 -17.00 -4.33
CA ILE A 157 -13.52 -18.38 -4.17
C ILE A 157 -15.05 -18.43 -4.07
N ARG A 158 -15.68 -17.54 -3.30
CA ARG A 158 -17.15 -17.45 -3.21
C ARG A 158 -17.77 -16.99 -4.53
N LYS A 159 -17.13 -16.10 -5.27
CA LYS A 159 -17.56 -15.68 -6.61
C LYS A 159 -17.61 -16.85 -7.59
N ALA A 160 -16.80 -17.90 -7.40
CA ALA A 160 -16.87 -19.16 -8.13
C ALA A 160 -17.99 -20.10 -7.66
N GLY A 161 -18.71 -19.76 -6.60
CA GLY A 161 -19.70 -20.62 -5.96
C GLY A 161 -19.12 -21.65 -5.00
N TYR A 162 -17.86 -21.48 -4.58
CA TYR A 162 -17.17 -22.41 -3.68
C TYR A 162 -17.17 -21.90 -2.23
N ASN A 163 -17.01 -22.83 -1.31
CA ASN A 163 -16.80 -22.54 0.11
C ASN A 163 -15.30 -22.40 0.42
N PRO A 164 -14.81 -21.21 0.85
CA PRO A 164 -13.39 -20.99 1.15
C PRO A 164 -12.79 -21.92 2.21
N GLN A 165 -13.63 -22.47 3.12
CA GLN A 165 -13.19 -23.37 4.18
C GLN A 165 -13.20 -24.85 3.78
N GLN A 166 -13.84 -25.23 2.65
CA GLN A 166 -14.07 -26.62 2.27
C GLN A 166 -13.51 -26.95 0.88
N ASP A 167 -13.67 -26.03 -0.08
CA ASP A 167 -13.33 -26.30 -1.47
C ASP A 167 -11.89 -25.86 -1.85
N VAL A 168 -11.25 -25.06 -1.00
CA VAL A 168 -9.90 -24.54 -1.22
C VAL A 168 -9.16 -24.51 0.12
N ASN A 169 -7.86 -24.80 0.11
CA ASN A 169 -7.02 -24.71 1.30
C ASN A 169 -6.30 -23.35 1.36
N ILE A 170 -6.78 -22.40 2.16
CA ILE A 170 -6.13 -21.09 2.31
C ILE A 170 -5.12 -21.14 3.45
N VAL A 171 -3.85 -20.84 3.15
CA VAL A 171 -2.74 -20.90 4.12
C VAL A 171 -1.91 -19.61 4.17
N PRO A 172 -1.46 -19.18 5.36
CA PRO A 172 -0.56 -18.04 5.48
C PRO A 172 0.87 -18.44 5.04
N ILE A 173 1.48 -17.63 4.19
CA ILE A 173 2.84 -17.84 3.68
C ILE A 173 3.76 -16.63 3.85
N GLY A 174 3.27 -15.55 4.49
CA GLY A 174 4.03 -14.31 4.64
C GLY A 174 4.12 -13.50 3.34
N SER A 175 5.21 -12.77 3.16
CA SER A 175 5.45 -11.88 2.02
C SER A 175 6.91 -11.95 1.54
N GLY A 176 7.20 -11.38 0.37
CA GLY A 176 8.55 -11.30 -0.17
C GLY A 176 9.22 -12.67 -0.35
N PRO A 177 10.40 -12.92 0.23
CA PRO A 177 11.14 -14.17 0.03
C PRO A 177 10.38 -15.43 0.46
N THR A 178 9.64 -15.39 1.56
CA THR A 178 8.84 -16.52 2.05
C THR A 178 7.71 -16.87 1.10
N TRP A 179 7.06 -15.87 0.51
CA TRP A 179 6.05 -16.04 -0.51
C TRP A 179 6.62 -16.73 -1.77
N LEU A 180 7.78 -16.22 -2.27
CA LEU A 180 8.47 -16.81 -3.42
C LEU A 180 8.82 -18.27 -3.17
N ALA A 181 9.45 -18.57 -2.03
CA ALA A 181 9.85 -19.92 -1.67
C ALA A 181 8.64 -20.88 -1.53
N ALA A 182 7.52 -20.40 -0.98
CA ALA A 182 6.31 -21.21 -0.82
C ALA A 182 5.73 -21.62 -2.18
N LEU A 183 5.66 -20.70 -3.15
CA LEU A 183 5.16 -20.99 -4.50
C LEU A 183 6.15 -21.85 -5.29
N GLU A 184 7.46 -21.51 -5.29
CA GLU A 184 8.51 -22.23 -6.00
C GLU A 184 8.63 -23.69 -5.57
N ASN A 185 8.59 -23.95 -4.26
CA ASN A 185 8.66 -25.28 -3.67
C ASN A 185 7.30 -26.01 -3.59
N ARG A 186 6.26 -25.48 -4.22
CA ARG A 186 4.92 -26.07 -4.28
C ARG A 186 4.30 -26.36 -2.90
N LYS A 187 4.61 -25.51 -1.90
CA LYS A 187 3.88 -25.52 -0.63
C LYS A 187 2.48 -24.93 -0.81
N VAL A 188 2.31 -24.11 -1.86
CA VAL A 188 1.03 -23.57 -2.34
C VAL A 188 0.98 -23.72 -3.86
N ASP A 189 -0.22 -23.83 -4.40
CA ASP A 189 -0.48 -23.94 -5.84
C ASP A 189 -0.66 -22.57 -6.48
N VAL A 190 -1.26 -21.66 -5.74
CA VAL A 190 -1.56 -20.26 -6.11
C VAL A 190 -1.21 -19.37 -4.95
N ALA A 191 -0.78 -18.15 -5.21
CA ALA A 191 -0.52 -17.18 -4.16
C ALA A 191 -0.79 -15.74 -4.62
N LEU A 192 -1.18 -14.86 -3.69
CA LEU A 192 -1.56 -13.48 -3.95
C LEU A 192 -0.64 -12.53 -3.19
N THR A 193 -0.19 -11.48 -3.87
CA THR A 193 0.48 -10.34 -3.24
C THR A 193 0.63 -9.19 -4.24
N ALA A 194 1.15 -8.05 -3.77
CA ALA A 194 1.46 -6.91 -4.62
C ALA A 194 2.71 -7.17 -5.48
N PRO A 195 2.78 -6.63 -6.72
CA PRO A 195 4.02 -6.55 -7.48
C PRO A 195 5.17 -5.90 -6.65
N PRO A 196 6.43 -6.28 -6.88
CA PRO A 196 6.93 -7.12 -7.97
C PRO A 196 7.07 -8.60 -7.60
N VAL A 197 6.53 -9.06 -6.48
CA VAL A 197 6.76 -10.43 -6.01
C VAL A 197 6.17 -11.48 -6.96
N PRO A 198 4.92 -11.37 -7.45
CA PRO A 198 4.40 -12.28 -8.49
C PRO A 198 5.23 -12.23 -9.77
N ASP A 199 5.64 -11.02 -10.18
CA ASP A 199 6.45 -10.81 -11.39
C ASP A 199 7.82 -11.49 -11.27
N THR A 200 8.40 -11.53 -10.06
CA THR A 200 9.64 -12.27 -9.77
C THR A 200 9.45 -13.78 -10.00
N ALA A 201 8.34 -14.35 -9.54
CA ALA A 201 8.03 -15.78 -9.74
C ALA A 201 7.89 -16.12 -11.24
N ILE A 202 7.24 -15.22 -11.98
CA ILE A 202 7.03 -15.36 -13.42
C ILE A 202 8.36 -15.24 -14.17
N SER A 203 9.19 -14.24 -13.86
CA SER A 203 10.50 -14.04 -14.51
C SER A 203 11.47 -15.18 -14.25
N ARG A 204 11.40 -15.83 -13.07
CA ARG A 204 12.14 -17.06 -12.76
C ARG A 204 11.59 -18.30 -13.44
N GLY A 205 10.46 -18.20 -14.14
CA GLY A 205 9.91 -19.25 -15.01
C GLY A 205 9.18 -20.39 -14.28
N TYR A 206 8.81 -20.26 -13.00
CA TYR A 206 8.06 -21.27 -12.28
C TYR A 206 6.58 -20.92 -12.04
N ALA A 207 6.12 -19.74 -12.42
CA ALA A 207 4.73 -19.32 -12.29
C ALA A 207 4.17 -18.67 -13.56
N ILE A 208 2.84 -18.58 -13.63
CA ILE A 208 2.09 -17.75 -14.58
C ILE A 208 1.28 -16.71 -13.81
N LEU A 209 0.90 -15.63 -14.49
CA LEU A 209 0.01 -14.61 -13.95
C LEU A 209 -1.44 -15.10 -14.09
N LEU A 210 -2.04 -15.54 -12.98
CA LEU A 210 -3.41 -16.09 -13.00
C LEU A 210 -4.45 -14.99 -13.14
N ILE A 211 -4.40 -13.95 -12.25
CA ILE A 211 -5.30 -12.79 -12.28
C ILE A 211 -4.49 -11.52 -12.13
N ASN A 212 -4.68 -10.59 -13.07
CA ASN A 212 -3.99 -9.30 -13.09
C ASN A 212 -4.90 -8.16 -12.65
N ASN A 213 -5.06 -7.97 -11.35
CA ASN A 213 -5.86 -6.87 -10.82
C ASN A 213 -5.23 -5.50 -11.09
N ALA A 214 -3.90 -5.40 -11.19
CA ALA A 214 -3.23 -4.16 -11.53
C ALA A 214 -3.65 -3.62 -12.93
N LYS A 215 -4.05 -4.51 -13.84
CA LYS A 215 -4.63 -4.16 -15.16
C LYS A 215 -6.16 -4.10 -15.14
N GLY A 216 -6.82 -4.30 -13.99
CA GLY A 216 -8.28 -4.28 -13.89
C GLY A 216 -8.96 -5.48 -14.54
N GLU A 217 -8.36 -6.67 -14.47
CA GLU A 217 -8.92 -7.89 -15.07
C GLU A 217 -10.28 -8.27 -14.46
N ASP A 218 -10.53 -7.93 -13.19
CA ASP A 218 -11.86 -8.03 -12.59
C ASP A 218 -12.62 -6.70 -12.70
N PRO A 219 -13.56 -6.56 -13.65
CA PRO A 219 -14.30 -5.32 -13.85
C PRO A 219 -15.29 -5.01 -12.71
N SER A 220 -15.55 -5.97 -11.80
CA SER A 220 -16.38 -5.71 -10.61
C SER A 220 -15.65 -4.86 -9.56
N ILE A 221 -14.32 -4.64 -9.71
CA ILE A 221 -13.47 -3.88 -8.80
C ILE A 221 -12.88 -2.66 -9.52
N PRO A 222 -13.69 -1.66 -9.91
CA PRO A 222 -13.21 -0.48 -10.67
C PRO A 222 -12.37 0.46 -9.80
N GLU A 223 -12.69 0.53 -8.51
CA GLU A 223 -12.00 1.31 -7.46
C GLU A 223 -11.90 0.46 -6.20
N PHE A 224 -10.92 0.75 -5.35
CA PHE A 224 -10.69 0.04 -4.10
C PHE A 224 -9.99 0.93 -3.08
N LEU A 225 -10.24 0.71 -1.78
CA LEU A 225 -9.48 1.35 -0.69
C LEU A 225 -8.10 0.69 -0.56
N MET A 226 -7.24 0.84 -1.60
CA MET A 226 -5.99 0.07 -1.67
C MET A 226 -5.02 0.52 -0.58
N GLU A 227 -4.46 1.73 -0.67
CA GLU A 227 -3.55 2.23 0.37
C GLU A 227 -4.00 3.62 0.82
N ASN A 228 -4.16 3.79 2.12
CA ASN A 228 -4.71 5.00 2.71
C ASN A 228 -3.87 5.43 3.90
N LEU A 229 -3.69 6.74 4.10
CA LEU A 229 -3.20 7.29 5.35
C LEU A 229 -4.31 7.25 6.38
N ILE A 230 -4.07 6.54 7.47
CA ILE A 230 -5.06 6.27 8.51
C ILE A 230 -4.58 6.86 9.83
N ALA A 231 -5.48 7.49 10.55
CA ALA A 231 -5.25 8.09 11.86
C ALA A 231 -6.32 7.67 12.87
N ARG A 232 -6.01 7.83 14.16
CA ARG A 232 -7.01 7.76 15.22
C ARG A 232 -7.89 9.01 15.25
N PRO A 233 -9.16 8.93 15.72
CA PRO A 233 -10.02 10.12 15.87
C PRO A 233 -9.39 11.21 16.75
N GLU A 234 -8.63 10.83 17.79
CA GLU A 234 -7.94 11.77 18.68
C GLU A 234 -6.86 12.57 17.93
N THR A 235 -6.12 11.92 17.02
CA THR A 235 -5.14 12.58 16.16
C THR A 235 -5.84 13.53 15.19
N VAL A 236 -6.97 13.13 14.62
CA VAL A 236 -7.79 13.97 13.74
C VAL A 236 -8.28 15.23 14.48
N ALA A 237 -8.72 15.08 15.71
CA ALA A 237 -9.27 16.19 16.52
C ALA A 237 -8.18 17.14 17.05
N LYS A 238 -7.01 16.62 17.43
CA LYS A 238 -5.99 17.36 18.19
C LYS A 238 -4.79 17.82 17.36
N ASP A 239 -4.48 17.13 16.26
CA ASP A 239 -3.23 17.34 15.49
C ASP A 239 -3.47 17.44 13.97
N GLY A 240 -4.49 18.19 13.59
CA GLY A 240 -4.85 18.42 12.19
C GLY A 240 -3.74 19.06 11.35
N ASP A 241 -2.82 19.81 11.98
CA ASP A 241 -1.66 20.38 11.29
C ASP A 241 -0.69 19.29 10.82
N THR A 242 -0.34 18.34 11.68
CA THR A 242 0.52 17.22 11.28
C THR A 242 -0.13 16.36 10.20
N ILE A 243 -1.46 16.13 10.27
CA ILE A 243 -2.18 15.44 9.21
C ILE A 243 -2.05 16.18 7.88
N ARG A 244 -2.27 17.51 7.85
CA ARG A 244 -2.14 18.30 6.62
C ARG A 244 -0.73 18.23 6.04
N ARG A 245 0.31 18.28 6.87
CA ARG A 245 1.71 18.14 6.45
C ARG A 245 1.97 16.75 5.84
N MET A 246 1.53 15.68 6.51
CA MET A 246 1.63 14.31 5.99
C MET A 246 0.91 14.17 4.64
N VAL A 247 -0.33 14.67 4.54
CA VAL A 247 -1.14 14.65 3.32
C VAL A 247 -0.45 15.41 2.20
N ARG A 248 0.10 16.62 2.45
CA ARG A 248 0.83 17.40 1.43
C ARG A 248 2.06 16.66 0.94
N ALA A 249 2.87 16.08 1.82
CA ALA A 249 4.06 15.33 1.45
C ALA A 249 3.74 14.12 0.57
N LEU A 250 2.72 13.33 0.95
CA LEU A 250 2.30 12.14 0.21
C LEU A 250 1.61 12.50 -1.12
N THR A 251 0.81 13.58 -1.15
CA THR A 251 0.19 14.09 -2.39
C THR A 251 1.27 14.59 -3.36
N LYS A 252 2.27 15.32 -2.86
CA LYS A 252 3.43 15.77 -3.65
C LYS A 252 4.20 14.57 -4.22
N ALA A 253 4.35 13.50 -3.45
CA ALA A 253 4.98 12.25 -3.91
C ALA A 253 4.19 11.60 -5.06
N ASN A 254 2.88 11.50 -4.94
CA ASN A 254 2.02 10.97 -6.01
C ASN A 254 2.06 11.84 -7.27
N GLN A 255 1.96 13.16 -7.11
CA GLN A 255 2.03 14.10 -8.23
C GLN A 255 3.39 14.01 -8.95
N TRP A 256 4.49 13.97 -8.19
CA TRP A 256 5.81 13.77 -8.77
C TRP A 256 5.89 12.45 -9.54
N ALA A 257 5.40 11.35 -8.97
CA ALA A 257 5.37 10.04 -9.61
C ALA A 257 4.56 10.05 -10.93
N LEU A 258 3.40 10.70 -10.94
CA LEU A 258 2.53 10.80 -12.13
C LEU A 258 3.13 11.68 -13.22
N GLN A 259 4.01 12.63 -12.89
CA GLN A 259 4.72 13.51 -13.85
C GLN A 259 6.06 12.93 -14.32
N SER A 260 6.63 11.99 -13.57
CA SER A 260 7.94 11.38 -13.86
C SER A 260 7.83 10.24 -14.87
N THR A 261 8.95 9.89 -15.50
CA THR A 261 9.03 8.63 -16.26
C THR A 261 9.11 7.43 -15.32
N PRO A 262 8.75 6.22 -15.77
CA PRO A 262 8.92 5.01 -14.97
C PRO A 262 10.36 4.80 -14.46
N GLU A 263 11.36 5.15 -15.28
CA GLU A 263 12.78 5.03 -14.94
C GLU A 263 13.17 5.99 -13.81
N GLN A 264 12.69 7.25 -13.87
CA GLN A 264 12.90 8.23 -12.81
C GLN A 264 12.26 7.78 -11.49
N MET A 265 11.05 7.20 -11.55
CA MET A 265 10.39 6.64 -10.37
C MET A 265 11.18 5.45 -9.81
N ALA A 266 11.62 4.52 -10.66
CA ALA A 266 12.41 3.36 -10.25
C ALA A 266 13.70 3.80 -9.56
N GLU A 267 14.41 4.78 -10.13
CA GLU A 267 15.63 5.33 -9.52
C GLU A 267 15.38 5.94 -8.14
N ALA A 268 14.30 6.71 -8.00
CA ALA A 268 13.93 7.33 -6.72
C ALA A 268 13.48 6.32 -5.65
N LEU A 269 13.02 5.12 -6.04
CA LEU A 269 12.60 4.05 -5.12
C LEU A 269 13.74 3.11 -4.69
N LYS A 270 14.86 3.05 -5.40
CA LYS A 270 15.99 2.17 -5.11
C LYS A 270 16.44 2.18 -3.63
N PRO A 271 16.57 3.35 -2.95
CA PRO A 271 17.02 3.37 -1.56
C PRO A 271 16.11 2.59 -0.60
N SER A 272 14.81 2.51 -0.89
CA SER A 272 13.82 1.82 -0.07
C SER A 272 13.52 0.39 -0.53
N MET A 273 14.00 -0.01 -1.71
CA MET A 273 13.70 -1.31 -2.36
C MET A 273 14.98 -2.05 -2.78
N THR A 274 15.98 -2.06 -1.92
CA THR A 274 17.35 -2.55 -2.21
C THR A 274 17.43 -4.03 -2.60
N THR A 275 16.44 -4.83 -2.24
CA THR A 275 16.41 -6.28 -2.52
C THR A 275 15.71 -6.64 -3.84
N ILE A 276 15.13 -5.64 -4.54
CA ILE A 276 14.39 -5.86 -5.79
C ILE A 276 15.35 -5.67 -6.97
N GLN A 277 15.31 -6.61 -7.92
CA GLN A 277 16.10 -6.51 -9.15
C GLN A 277 15.65 -5.29 -9.99
N PRO A 278 16.57 -4.61 -10.70
CA PRO A 278 16.27 -3.35 -11.41
C PRO A 278 15.15 -3.45 -12.45
N ASP A 279 15.08 -4.55 -13.21
CA ASP A 279 14.03 -4.82 -14.20
C ASP A 279 12.67 -5.03 -13.53
N LEU A 280 12.64 -5.72 -12.39
CA LEU A 280 11.43 -5.93 -11.61
C LEU A 280 10.99 -4.67 -10.87
N LEU A 281 11.95 -3.82 -10.47
CA LEU A 281 11.65 -2.51 -9.90
C LEU A 281 10.92 -1.64 -10.94
N LEU A 282 11.42 -1.61 -12.18
CA LEU A 282 10.79 -0.87 -13.28
C LEU A 282 9.40 -1.42 -13.62
N ALA A 283 9.27 -2.74 -13.76
CA ALA A 283 7.98 -3.37 -14.03
C ALA A 283 6.94 -3.08 -12.94
N GLY A 284 7.33 -3.12 -11.68
CA GLY A 284 6.46 -2.79 -10.55
C GLY A 284 6.03 -1.32 -10.53
N VAL A 285 6.93 -0.39 -10.91
CA VAL A 285 6.61 1.03 -11.10
C VAL A 285 5.56 1.21 -12.20
N GLN A 286 5.74 0.57 -13.35
CA GLN A 286 4.76 0.62 -14.45
C GLN A 286 3.38 0.10 -14.01
N ALA A 287 3.36 -0.94 -13.19
CA ALA A 287 2.13 -1.53 -12.68
C ALA A 287 1.43 -0.65 -11.62
N VAL A 288 2.17 -0.03 -10.68
CA VAL A 288 1.58 0.78 -9.60
C VAL A 288 1.10 2.15 -10.07
N ARG A 289 1.77 2.75 -11.05
CA ARG A 289 1.52 4.12 -11.50
C ARG A 289 0.03 4.42 -11.81
N PRO A 290 -0.72 3.54 -12.52
CA PRO A 290 -2.15 3.77 -12.76
C PRO A 290 -3.04 3.70 -11.51
N ALA A 291 -2.54 3.15 -10.39
CA ALA A 291 -3.26 3.02 -9.13
C ALA A 291 -3.01 4.21 -8.18
N LEU A 292 -2.01 5.06 -8.45
CA LEU A 292 -1.73 6.22 -7.63
C LEU A 292 -2.91 7.21 -7.65
N SER A 293 -3.35 7.62 -6.46
CA SER A 293 -4.37 8.64 -6.31
C SER A 293 -3.83 10.00 -6.79
N LYS A 294 -4.60 10.71 -7.62
CA LYS A 294 -4.18 11.99 -8.22
C LYS A 294 -4.32 13.16 -7.24
N ASP A 295 -5.32 13.11 -6.38
CA ASP A 295 -5.74 14.21 -5.50
C ASP A 295 -5.81 13.80 -4.01
N GLY A 296 -5.51 12.55 -3.70
CA GLY A 296 -5.59 12.01 -2.35
C GLY A 296 -7.01 11.73 -1.85
N ARG A 297 -8.04 11.94 -2.66
CA ARG A 297 -9.44 11.78 -2.25
C ARG A 297 -9.83 10.32 -2.13
N THR A 298 -10.47 9.98 -1.02
CA THR A 298 -11.17 8.71 -0.84
C THR A 298 -12.61 8.87 -1.32
N SER A 299 -13.04 8.09 -2.31
CA SER A 299 -14.39 8.17 -2.88
C SER A 299 -15.38 7.29 -2.11
N GLU A 300 -16.68 7.64 -2.13
CA GLU A 300 -17.73 6.77 -1.60
C GLU A 300 -17.79 5.45 -2.36
N ARG A 301 -17.52 5.47 -3.68
CA ARG A 301 -17.50 4.28 -4.52
C ARG A 301 -16.44 3.28 -4.07
N SER A 302 -15.23 3.73 -3.73
CA SER A 302 -14.17 2.83 -3.23
C SER A 302 -14.55 2.19 -1.89
N VAL A 303 -15.25 2.92 -1.01
CA VAL A 303 -15.80 2.38 0.24
C VAL A 303 -16.87 1.32 -0.04
N GLN A 304 -17.81 1.61 -0.95
CA GLN A 304 -18.85 0.66 -1.34
C GLN A 304 -18.27 -0.64 -1.90
N VAL A 305 -17.37 -0.54 -2.91
CA VAL A 305 -16.75 -1.72 -3.55
C VAL A 305 -15.96 -2.55 -2.54
N THR A 306 -15.20 -1.90 -1.65
CA THR A 306 -14.46 -2.61 -0.60
C THR A 306 -15.41 -3.37 0.32
N GLN A 307 -16.52 -2.75 0.73
CA GLN A 307 -17.52 -3.41 1.55
C GLN A 307 -18.26 -4.53 0.81
N ASP A 308 -18.55 -4.37 -0.48
CA ASP A 308 -19.16 -5.42 -1.33
C ASP A 308 -18.27 -6.68 -1.34
N ILE A 309 -16.95 -6.49 -1.47
CA ILE A 309 -15.96 -7.59 -1.42
C ILE A 309 -15.97 -8.27 -0.05
N LEU A 310 -15.94 -7.51 1.04
CA LEU A 310 -15.93 -8.06 2.39
C LEU A 310 -17.23 -8.77 2.76
N GLU A 311 -18.39 -8.27 2.32
CA GLU A 311 -19.69 -8.93 2.48
C GLU A 311 -19.75 -10.24 1.69
N GLN A 312 -19.37 -10.21 0.42
CA GLN A 312 -19.34 -11.40 -0.44
C GLN A 312 -18.30 -12.42 0.07
N ALA A 313 -17.20 -11.97 0.67
CA ALA A 313 -16.26 -12.84 1.36
C ALA A 313 -16.84 -13.45 2.67
N GLY A 314 -18.00 -12.99 3.13
CA GLY A 314 -18.63 -13.44 4.38
C GLY A 314 -17.95 -12.90 5.64
N ILE A 315 -17.22 -11.79 5.53
CA ILE A 315 -16.40 -11.20 6.60
C ILE A 315 -17.12 -10.00 7.22
N LEU A 316 -17.64 -9.08 6.39
CA LEU A 316 -18.40 -7.93 6.86
C LEU A 316 -19.84 -8.34 7.16
N LYS A 317 -20.29 -8.05 8.40
CA LYS A 317 -21.65 -8.36 8.87
C LYS A 317 -22.61 -7.16 8.77
N LYS A 318 -22.04 -5.94 8.84
CA LYS A 318 -22.80 -4.69 8.81
C LYS A 318 -22.00 -3.63 8.10
N ARG A 319 -22.62 -2.95 7.14
CA ARG A 319 -21.98 -1.84 6.41
C ARG A 319 -21.70 -0.66 7.32
N ILE A 320 -20.60 -0.03 7.06
CA ILE A 320 -20.12 1.16 7.77
C ILE A 320 -20.41 2.38 6.89
N ALA A 321 -20.93 3.44 7.48
CA ALA A 321 -21.19 4.67 6.74
C ALA A 321 -19.85 5.34 6.35
N TYR A 322 -19.80 5.92 5.17
CA TYR A 322 -18.63 6.64 4.65
C TYR A 322 -18.11 7.69 5.64
N ALA A 323 -19.01 8.52 6.19
CA ALA A 323 -18.65 9.59 7.11
C ALA A 323 -18.07 9.10 8.44
N ASP A 324 -18.26 7.82 8.80
CA ASP A 324 -17.70 7.26 10.03
C ASP A 324 -16.22 6.87 9.91
N ILE A 325 -15.72 6.73 8.66
CA ILE A 325 -14.38 6.19 8.39
C ILE A 325 -13.54 7.03 7.42
N VAL A 326 -14.08 8.10 6.85
CA VAL A 326 -13.38 8.96 5.88
C VAL A 326 -13.58 10.43 6.21
N THR A 327 -12.49 11.22 6.13
CA THR A 327 -12.55 12.67 5.95
C THR A 327 -11.60 13.11 4.86
N ASN A 328 -12.08 13.98 3.98
CA ASN A 328 -11.27 14.64 2.95
C ASN A 328 -10.88 16.09 3.32
N ASP A 329 -11.09 16.52 4.57
CA ASP A 329 -10.89 17.92 5.03
C ASP A 329 -9.43 18.35 5.09
N PHE A 330 -8.51 17.40 5.02
CA PHE A 330 -7.07 17.63 5.07
C PHE A 330 -6.41 17.70 3.69
N LEU A 331 -7.17 17.43 2.62
CA LEU A 331 -6.66 17.49 1.24
C LEU A 331 -6.38 18.94 0.83
N MET A 332 -5.45 19.13 -0.10
CA MET A 332 -5.21 20.43 -0.73
C MET A 332 -6.47 20.86 -1.51
N LYS A 333 -6.84 22.11 -1.35
CA LYS A 333 -7.95 22.73 -2.08
C LYS A 333 -7.51 23.13 -3.48
#